data_a9592cfa32ce16c4006b35a59f74a317
#
_entry.id   a9592cfa32ce16c4006b35a59f74a317
#
_cell.length_a   1.000
_cell.length_b   1.000
_cell.length_c   1.000
_cell.angle_alpha   90.00
_cell.angle_beta   90.00
_cell.angle_gamma   90.00
#
_symmetry.space_group_name_H-M   'P 1'
#
loop_
_entity.id
_entity.type
_entity.pdbx_description
1 polymer ?
#
loop_
_entity_poly.entity_id
_entity_poly.type
_entity_poly.pdbx_seq_one_letter_code
_entity_poly.pdbx_strand_id
1 'polypeptide(L)'
;MADRLLDRAWPGDVVVEDLSYNPIAVMQRLEDEPPERRFTRAVVVAAVERGNRPPGAVTAYRWDGVLPNDEEIQRAVAEAVTGVIALDNTLVVTRHFGGLPDEVVIIEVEPGVQEFGDDFSEPVAKVIDQVCDLVVTMATDAGAVARLPSAGLGGALPIATGNRFG
;
A
#
# COMPACT_ATOMS: atom_id res chain seq x y z
N MET A 1 1.60 -5.53 -11.94
CA MET A 1 1.66 -6.08 -10.54
C MET A 1 0.26 -6.48 -10.07
N ALA A 2 -0.73 -5.64 -10.17
CA ALA A 2 -2.11 -5.98 -9.77
C ALA A 2 -2.57 -7.31 -10.40
N ASP A 3 -2.45 -7.48 -11.70
CA ASP A 3 -2.83 -8.73 -12.39
C ASP A 3 -2.17 -9.97 -11.79
N ARG A 4 -0.88 -9.89 -11.45
CA ARG A 4 -0.14 -11.02 -10.84
C ARG A 4 -0.68 -11.41 -9.47
N LEU A 5 -1.22 -10.46 -8.71
CA LEU A 5 -1.85 -10.70 -7.41
C LEU A 5 -3.29 -11.19 -7.59
N LEU A 6 -4.03 -10.61 -8.53
CA LEU A 6 -5.42 -11.00 -8.83
C LEU A 6 -5.51 -12.43 -9.36
N ASP A 7 -4.53 -12.88 -10.15
CA ASP A 7 -4.48 -14.23 -10.71
C ASP A 7 -4.06 -15.31 -9.71
N ARG A 8 -3.63 -14.96 -8.50
CA ARG A 8 -3.25 -15.93 -7.46
C ARG A 8 -4.47 -16.52 -6.75
N ALA A 9 -4.34 -17.77 -6.30
CA ALA A 9 -5.30 -18.34 -5.35
C ALA A 9 -5.06 -17.78 -3.96
N TRP A 10 -6.08 -17.21 -3.35
CA TRP A 10 -6.04 -16.63 -2.00
C TRP A 10 -6.91 -17.43 -1.03
N PRO A 11 -6.60 -17.43 0.28
CA PRO A 11 -7.52 -17.90 1.32
C PRO A 11 -8.87 -17.17 1.21
N GLY A 12 -9.95 -17.84 1.59
CA GLY A 12 -11.31 -17.33 1.40
C GLY A 12 -11.67 -16.06 2.21
N ASP A 13 -10.81 -15.66 3.14
CA ASP A 13 -10.92 -14.44 3.95
C ASP A 13 -10.04 -13.28 3.42
N VAL A 14 -9.35 -13.48 2.30
CA VAL A 14 -8.53 -12.45 1.64
C VAL A 14 -9.22 -11.98 0.37
N VAL A 15 -9.37 -10.67 0.26
CA VAL A 15 -9.87 -9.97 -0.93
C VAL A 15 -8.72 -9.19 -1.56
N VAL A 16 -8.55 -9.31 -2.85
CA VAL A 16 -7.53 -8.56 -3.62
C VAL A 16 -8.23 -7.69 -4.63
N GLU A 17 -7.91 -6.41 -4.62
CA GLU A 17 -8.51 -5.43 -5.52
C GLU A 17 -7.45 -4.46 -6.03
N ASP A 18 -7.63 -3.97 -7.26
CA ASP A 18 -6.90 -2.83 -7.77
C ASP A 18 -7.62 -1.55 -7.32
N LEU A 19 -6.97 -0.76 -6.47
CA LEU A 19 -7.49 0.49 -5.93
C LEU A 19 -6.83 1.72 -6.59
N SER A 20 -6.31 1.58 -7.80
CA SER A 20 -5.70 2.67 -8.58
C SER A 20 -6.76 3.67 -9.09
N TYR A 21 -7.64 4.14 -8.20
CA TYR A 21 -8.69 5.08 -8.53
C TYR A 21 -8.90 6.11 -7.41
N ASN A 22 -9.85 7.00 -7.57
CA ASN A 22 -10.08 8.14 -6.69
C ASN A 22 -10.17 7.71 -5.20
N PRO A 23 -9.42 8.35 -4.28
CA PRO A 23 -9.40 8.03 -2.86
C PRO A 23 -10.79 8.00 -2.19
N ILE A 24 -11.73 8.84 -2.63
CA ILE A 24 -13.10 8.86 -2.11
C ILE A 24 -13.83 7.56 -2.48
N ALA A 25 -13.64 7.08 -3.71
CA ALA A 25 -14.23 5.82 -4.12
C ALA A 25 -13.60 4.62 -3.40
N VAL A 26 -12.30 4.67 -3.08
CA VAL A 26 -11.65 3.67 -2.21
C VAL A 26 -12.29 3.65 -0.82
N MET A 27 -12.50 4.82 -0.23
CA MET A 27 -13.18 4.96 1.06
C MET A 27 -14.57 4.32 1.01
N GLN A 28 -15.40 4.70 0.02
CA GLN A 28 -16.75 4.15 -0.16
C GLN A 28 -16.72 2.62 -0.33
N ARG A 29 -15.77 2.10 -1.11
CA ARG A 29 -15.62 0.65 -1.30
C ARG A 29 -15.34 -0.09 0.02
N LEU A 30 -14.55 0.48 0.91
CA LEU A 30 -14.25 -0.12 2.22
C LEU A 30 -15.44 0.00 3.19
N GLU A 31 -16.20 1.08 3.11
CA GLU A 31 -17.41 1.28 3.92
C GLU A 31 -18.59 0.39 3.51
N ASP A 32 -18.64 -0.03 2.24
CA ASP A 32 -19.69 -0.93 1.70
C ASP A 32 -19.65 -2.33 2.32
N GLU A 33 -18.53 -2.72 2.98
CA GLU A 33 -18.49 -3.99 3.70
C GLU A 33 -19.37 -3.93 4.96
N PRO A 34 -20.27 -4.90 5.13
CA PRO A 34 -21.12 -4.95 6.30
C PRO A 34 -20.27 -5.11 7.58
N PRO A 35 -20.73 -4.60 8.72
CA PRO A 35 -19.95 -4.56 9.97
C PRO A 35 -19.31 -5.90 10.38
N GLU A 36 -20.02 -7.01 10.14
CA GLU A 36 -19.57 -8.37 10.44
C GLU A 36 -18.53 -8.92 9.48
N ARG A 37 -18.29 -8.23 8.34
CA ARG A 37 -17.33 -8.62 7.31
C ARG A 37 -16.26 -7.55 7.08
N ARG A 38 -16.17 -6.56 7.96
CA ARG A 38 -15.15 -5.54 7.86
C ARG A 38 -13.76 -6.13 7.93
N PHE A 39 -12.88 -5.59 7.11
CA PHE A 39 -11.48 -6.00 7.09
C PHE A 39 -10.81 -5.67 8.42
N THR A 40 -10.03 -6.61 8.93
CA THR A 40 -9.20 -6.43 10.13
C THR A 40 -7.80 -5.94 9.80
N ARG A 41 -7.38 -6.16 8.55
CA ARG A 41 -6.09 -5.74 8.01
C ARG A 41 -6.23 -5.28 6.57
N ALA A 42 -5.47 -4.25 6.21
CA ALA A 42 -5.23 -3.86 4.83
C ALA A 42 -3.73 -3.98 4.52
N VAL A 43 -3.39 -4.61 3.41
CA VAL A 43 -2.04 -4.62 2.86
C VAL A 43 -2.07 -3.81 1.57
N VAL A 44 -1.45 -2.65 1.59
CA VAL A 44 -1.44 -1.72 0.47
C VAL A 44 -0.07 -1.74 -0.18
N VAL A 45 -0.03 -1.95 -1.49
CA VAL A 45 1.21 -1.95 -2.26
C VAL A 45 1.14 -0.91 -3.38
N ALA A 46 2.16 -0.07 -3.48
CA ALA A 46 2.23 0.99 -4.48
C ALA A 46 3.66 1.29 -4.92
N ALA A 47 3.80 1.78 -6.14
CA ALA A 47 5.01 2.47 -6.57
C ALA A 47 4.93 3.92 -6.07
N VAL A 48 5.93 4.34 -5.30
CA VAL A 48 5.95 5.67 -4.69
C VAL A 48 7.35 6.27 -4.81
N GLU A 49 7.45 7.42 -5.47
CA GLU A 49 8.68 8.17 -5.57
C GLU A 49 8.90 8.98 -4.28
N ARG A 50 9.84 8.52 -3.43
CA ARG A 50 10.24 9.24 -2.22
C ARG A 50 11.48 10.11 -2.46
N GLY A 51 12.21 9.90 -3.54
CA GLY A 51 13.37 10.68 -3.96
C GLY A 51 14.64 10.50 -3.11
N ASN A 52 14.56 9.74 -2.03
CA ASN A 52 15.67 9.45 -1.11
C ASN A 52 16.05 7.95 -1.09
N ARG A 53 15.51 7.17 -2.01
CA ARG A 53 15.74 5.72 -2.13
C ARG A 53 16.20 5.38 -3.54
N PRO A 54 17.05 4.35 -3.70
CA PRO A 54 17.42 3.92 -5.05
C PRO A 54 16.24 3.25 -5.77
N PRO A 55 16.12 3.37 -7.10
CA PRO A 55 15.11 2.67 -7.88
C PRO A 55 15.09 1.16 -7.59
N GLY A 56 13.91 0.58 -7.45
CA GLY A 56 13.71 -0.81 -7.07
C GLY A 56 13.83 -1.08 -5.56
N ALA A 57 14.11 -0.07 -4.73
CA ALA A 57 14.09 -0.24 -3.29
C ALA A 57 12.67 -0.59 -2.82
N VAL A 58 12.57 -1.63 -2.00
CA VAL A 58 11.30 -2.08 -1.40
C VAL A 58 11.30 -1.69 0.07
N THR A 59 10.20 -1.11 0.53
CA THR A 59 10.00 -0.74 1.94
C THR A 59 8.71 -1.38 2.40
N ALA A 60 8.73 -2.01 3.58
CA ALA A 60 7.52 -2.57 4.20
C ALA A 60 7.45 -2.18 5.67
N TYR A 61 6.29 -1.70 6.11
CA TYR A 61 6.09 -1.26 7.48
C TYR A 61 4.60 -1.29 7.87
N ARG A 62 4.32 -1.30 9.16
CA ARG A 62 2.99 -1.02 9.68
C ARG A 62 2.84 0.49 9.79
N TRP A 63 1.81 1.02 9.15
CA TRP A 63 1.51 2.43 9.34
C TRP A 63 1.01 2.69 10.76
N ASP A 64 1.56 3.70 11.41
CA ASP A 64 1.16 4.10 12.77
C ASP A 64 -0.23 4.75 12.82
N GLY A 65 -0.84 5.01 11.65
CA GLY A 65 -2.17 5.61 11.53
C GLY A 65 -2.24 7.08 11.93
N VAL A 66 -1.09 7.71 12.20
CA VAL A 66 -1.04 9.13 12.57
C VAL A 66 -1.38 9.97 11.36
N LEU A 67 -2.42 10.77 11.50
CA LEU A 67 -2.83 11.73 10.48
C LEU A 67 -1.98 13.01 10.58
N PRO A 68 -1.74 13.67 9.44
CA PRO A 68 -1.13 14.99 9.44
C PRO A 68 -2.06 16.04 10.07
N ASN A 69 -1.62 17.29 10.09
CA ASN A 69 -2.45 18.38 10.61
C ASN A 69 -3.68 18.65 9.73
N ASP A 70 -4.65 19.40 10.26
CA ASP A 70 -5.93 19.67 9.59
C ASP A 70 -5.77 20.33 8.21
N GLU A 71 -4.78 21.20 8.03
CA GLU A 71 -4.52 21.88 6.74
C GLU A 71 -4.06 20.86 5.67
N GLU A 72 -3.20 19.93 6.05
CA GLU A 72 -2.73 18.86 5.17
C GLU A 72 -3.84 17.85 4.86
N ILE A 73 -4.70 17.54 5.83
CA ILE A 73 -5.90 16.71 5.59
C ILE A 73 -6.84 17.39 4.60
N GLN A 74 -7.14 18.69 4.80
CA GLN A 74 -7.99 19.44 3.88
C GLN A 74 -7.41 19.47 2.46
N ARG A 75 -6.09 19.64 2.33
CA ARG A 75 -5.42 19.55 1.03
C ARG A 75 -5.56 18.18 0.40
N ALA A 76 -5.33 17.10 1.15
CA ALA A 76 -5.47 15.73 0.66
C ALA A 76 -6.90 15.45 0.17
N VAL A 77 -7.92 15.94 0.89
CA VAL A 77 -9.32 15.83 0.47
C VAL A 77 -9.59 16.62 -0.80
N ALA A 78 -9.08 17.86 -0.90
CA ALA A 78 -9.25 18.69 -2.10
C ALA A 78 -8.58 18.05 -3.33
N GLU A 79 -7.39 17.50 -3.18
CA GLU A 79 -6.68 16.77 -4.24
C GLU A 79 -7.45 15.50 -4.66
N ALA A 80 -8.00 14.76 -3.70
CA ALA A 80 -8.84 13.59 -3.99
C ALA A 80 -10.09 13.95 -4.83
N VAL A 81 -10.73 15.08 -4.52
CA VAL A 81 -11.88 15.60 -5.30
C VAL A 81 -11.47 15.95 -6.73
N THR A 82 -10.26 16.43 -6.94
CA THR A 82 -9.73 16.77 -8.28
C THR A 82 -9.17 15.56 -9.03
N GLY A 83 -9.21 14.36 -8.43
CA GLY A 83 -8.80 13.12 -9.07
C GLY A 83 -7.31 12.80 -8.95
N VAL A 84 -6.59 13.45 -8.03
CA VAL A 84 -5.20 13.07 -7.72
C VAL A 84 -5.19 11.71 -7.02
N ILE A 85 -4.52 10.75 -7.64
CA ILE A 85 -4.35 9.39 -7.13
C ILE A 85 -2.91 9.25 -6.63
N ALA A 86 -2.75 9.28 -5.31
CA ALA A 86 -1.46 9.08 -4.65
C ALA A 86 -1.67 8.23 -3.39
N LEU A 87 -0.70 7.39 -3.06
CA LEU A 87 -0.77 6.50 -1.89
C LEU A 87 -1.08 7.27 -0.62
N ASP A 88 -0.29 8.31 -0.32
CA ASP A 88 -0.43 9.07 0.92
C ASP A 88 -1.81 9.75 1.00
N ASN A 89 -2.28 10.35 -0.09
CA ASN A 89 -3.61 10.93 -0.16
C ASN A 89 -4.71 9.90 0.09
N THR A 90 -4.62 8.74 -0.55
CA THR A 90 -5.60 7.67 -0.37
C THR A 90 -5.65 7.21 1.08
N LEU A 91 -4.50 7.02 1.72
CA LEU A 91 -4.44 6.58 3.12
C LEU A 91 -4.94 7.66 4.09
N VAL A 92 -4.54 8.92 3.89
CA VAL A 92 -4.98 10.05 4.73
C VAL A 92 -6.49 10.24 4.64
N VAL A 93 -7.04 10.31 3.43
CA VAL A 93 -8.49 10.48 3.22
C VAL A 93 -9.27 9.31 3.80
N THR A 94 -8.88 8.08 3.48
CA THR A 94 -9.59 6.88 3.93
C THR A 94 -9.53 6.71 5.45
N ARG A 95 -8.39 7.04 6.07
CA ARG A 95 -8.24 7.01 7.54
C ARG A 95 -9.07 8.11 8.20
N HIS A 96 -9.05 9.32 7.64
CA HIS A 96 -9.80 10.47 8.19
C HIS A 96 -11.30 10.19 8.27
N PHE A 97 -11.85 9.55 7.26
CA PHE A 97 -13.27 9.17 7.21
C PHE A 97 -13.56 7.80 7.84
N GLY A 98 -12.58 7.11 8.40
CA GLY A 98 -12.80 5.87 9.17
C GLY A 98 -12.97 4.60 8.32
N GLY A 99 -12.65 4.62 7.04
CA GLY A 99 -12.80 3.45 6.16
C GLY A 99 -11.69 2.39 6.29
N LEU A 100 -10.52 2.74 6.84
CA LEU A 100 -9.40 1.80 6.99
C LEU A 100 -9.54 0.94 8.25
N PRO A 101 -9.12 -0.35 8.19
CA PRO A 101 -8.95 -1.15 9.39
C PRO A 101 -7.84 -0.59 10.29
N ASP A 102 -7.78 -1.09 11.54
CA ASP A 102 -6.77 -0.65 12.50
C ASP A 102 -5.35 -1.06 12.08
N GLU A 103 -5.20 -2.24 11.50
CA GLU A 103 -3.91 -2.73 11.03
C GLU A 103 -3.74 -2.47 9.53
N VAL A 104 -2.83 -1.54 9.20
CA VAL A 104 -2.49 -1.20 7.81
C VAL A 104 -1.02 -1.47 7.60
N VAL A 105 -0.72 -2.38 6.67
CA VAL A 105 0.63 -2.68 6.20
C VAL A 105 0.84 -1.97 4.87
N ILE A 106 1.94 -1.25 4.75
CA ILE A 106 2.32 -0.54 3.53
C ILE A 106 3.56 -1.18 2.95
N ILE A 107 3.52 -1.45 1.65
CA ILE A 107 4.64 -1.91 0.85
C ILE A 107 4.86 -0.90 -0.27
N GLU A 108 5.97 -0.20 -0.22
CA GLU A 108 6.36 0.78 -1.23
C GLU A 108 7.50 0.25 -2.08
N VAL A 109 7.43 0.51 -3.38
CA VAL A 109 8.53 0.25 -4.31
C VAL A 109 8.94 1.58 -4.91
N GLU A 110 10.23 1.95 -4.77
CA GLU A 110 10.75 3.16 -5.43
C GLU A 110 10.79 2.92 -6.94
N PRO A 111 10.05 3.71 -7.75
CA PRO A 111 10.06 3.55 -9.18
C PRO A 111 11.43 3.95 -9.76
N GLY A 112 11.74 3.42 -10.93
CA GLY A 112 12.82 3.93 -11.77
C GLY A 112 12.32 5.03 -12.69
N VAL A 113 13.09 5.31 -13.73
CA VAL A 113 12.66 6.21 -14.81
C VAL A 113 11.34 5.68 -15.37
N GLN A 114 10.32 6.51 -15.36
CA GLN A 114 9.01 6.17 -15.91
C GLN A 114 9.06 6.49 -17.42
N GLU A 115 9.11 5.45 -18.23
CA GLU A 115 8.88 5.55 -19.67
C GLU A 115 7.43 5.18 -19.99
N PHE A 116 6.89 5.74 -21.07
CA PHE A 116 5.58 5.35 -21.54
C PHE A 116 5.59 3.89 -22.01
N GLY A 117 4.73 3.05 -21.41
CA GLY A 117 4.59 1.64 -21.74
C GLY A 117 4.00 0.83 -20.60
N ASP A 118 3.72 -0.43 -20.88
CA ASP A 118 3.15 -1.37 -19.90
C ASP A 118 4.23 -2.12 -19.10
N ASP A 119 5.51 -1.90 -19.43
CA ASP A 119 6.63 -2.59 -18.80
C ASP A 119 7.11 -1.88 -17.54
N PHE A 120 7.54 -2.67 -16.57
CA PHE A 120 8.24 -2.14 -15.41
C PHE A 120 9.63 -1.64 -15.79
N SER A 121 10.09 -0.56 -15.15
CA SER A 121 11.51 -0.20 -15.21
C SER A 121 12.38 -1.39 -14.73
N GLU A 122 13.59 -1.53 -15.29
CA GLU A 122 14.46 -2.66 -14.98
C GLU A 122 14.69 -2.90 -13.46
N PRO A 123 14.89 -1.86 -12.62
CA PRO A 123 15.02 -2.04 -11.18
C PRO A 123 13.76 -2.61 -10.53
N VAL A 124 12.56 -2.18 -10.95
CA VAL A 124 11.29 -2.67 -10.45
C VAL A 124 11.03 -4.10 -10.92
N ALA A 125 11.32 -4.40 -12.18
CA ALA A 125 11.15 -5.75 -12.74
C ALA A 125 11.94 -6.81 -11.96
N LYS A 126 13.11 -6.46 -11.42
CA LYS A 126 13.96 -7.36 -10.62
C LYS A 126 13.37 -7.71 -9.24
N VAL A 127 12.51 -6.87 -8.69
CA VAL A 127 11.96 -7.04 -7.34
C VAL A 127 10.49 -7.42 -7.32
N ILE A 128 9.80 -7.40 -8.46
CA ILE A 128 8.34 -7.57 -8.52
C ILE A 128 7.87 -8.92 -7.95
N ASP A 129 8.61 -9.99 -8.17
CA ASP A 129 8.25 -11.31 -7.64
C ASP A 129 8.42 -11.34 -6.11
N GLN A 130 9.50 -10.75 -5.59
CA GLN A 130 9.72 -10.57 -4.16
C GLN A 130 8.61 -9.74 -3.52
N VAL A 131 8.17 -8.66 -4.18
CA VAL A 131 7.06 -7.83 -3.70
C VAL A 131 5.76 -8.62 -3.65
N CYS A 132 5.45 -9.40 -4.68
CA CYS A 132 4.26 -10.25 -4.68
C CYS A 132 4.29 -11.29 -3.55
N ASP A 133 5.44 -11.92 -3.29
CA ASP A 133 5.58 -12.88 -2.18
C ASP A 133 5.48 -12.20 -0.81
N LEU A 134 6.00 -10.97 -0.69
CA LEU A 134 5.86 -10.16 0.50
C LEU A 134 4.39 -9.80 0.78
N VAL A 135 3.63 -9.41 -0.25
CA VAL A 135 2.18 -9.15 -0.11
C VAL A 135 1.45 -10.38 0.41
N VAL A 136 1.72 -11.56 -0.16
CA VAL A 136 1.13 -12.83 0.31
C VAL A 136 1.46 -13.07 1.78
N THR A 137 2.74 -12.93 2.15
CA THR A 137 3.19 -13.12 3.53
C THR A 137 2.49 -12.14 4.48
N MET A 138 2.41 -10.87 4.13
CA MET A 138 1.76 -9.85 4.98
C MET A 138 0.23 -10.06 5.07
N ALA A 139 -0.39 -10.58 4.04
CA ALA A 139 -1.82 -10.87 4.07
C ALA A 139 -2.16 -12.10 4.93
N THR A 140 -1.26 -13.11 4.98
CA THR A 140 -1.59 -14.43 5.56
C THR A 140 -0.87 -14.76 6.88
N ASP A 141 0.22 -14.06 7.21
CA ASP A 141 1.04 -14.31 8.41
C ASP A 141 1.05 -13.11 9.37
N ALA A 142 0.24 -13.17 10.42
CA ALA A 142 0.20 -12.15 11.46
C ALA A 142 1.54 -12.02 12.22
N GLY A 143 2.29 -13.11 12.36
CA GLY A 143 3.61 -13.09 13.00
C GLY A 143 4.63 -12.30 12.15
N ALA A 144 4.57 -12.42 10.83
CA ALA A 144 5.38 -11.61 9.93
C ALA A 144 5.05 -10.12 10.03
N VAL A 145 3.75 -9.79 10.06
CA VAL A 145 3.31 -8.40 10.25
C VAL A 145 3.78 -7.81 11.57
N ALA A 146 3.70 -8.59 12.66
CA ALA A 146 4.14 -8.12 13.99
C ALA A 146 5.64 -7.77 14.04
N ARG A 147 6.47 -8.36 13.17
CA ARG A 147 7.91 -8.08 13.07
C ARG A 147 8.24 -6.81 12.27
N LEU A 148 7.28 -6.26 11.51
CA LEU A 148 7.51 -5.03 10.75
C LEU A 148 7.72 -3.84 11.69
N PRO A 149 8.57 -2.88 11.29
CA PRO A 149 8.66 -1.60 12.00
C PRO A 149 7.31 -0.87 11.90
N SER A 150 6.99 -0.07 12.93
CA SER A 150 5.92 0.89 12.86
C SER A 150 6.49 2.24 12.44
N ALA A 151 5.87 2.90 11.47
CA ALA A 151 6.32 4.18 10.97
C ALA A 151 5.17 5.02 10.41
N GLY A 152 5.37 6.33 10.34
CA GLY A 152 4.54 7.23 9.55
C GLY A 152 4.76 7.02 8.04
N LEU A 153 3.92 7.64 7.22
CA LEU A 153 4.01 7.56 5.77
C LEU A 153 5.40 8.00 5.27
N GLY A 154 6.05 7.15 4.49
CA GLY A 154 7.37 7.40 3.93
C GLY A 154 8.54 7.37 4.92
N GLY A 155 8.31 7.13 6.21
CA GLY A 155 9.33 7.17 7.25
C GLY A 155 10.14 5.90 7.45
N ALA A 156 9.77 4.77 6.84
CA ALA A 156 10.48 3.51 6.99
C ALA A 156 11.70 3.41 6.05
N LEU A 157 12.70 2.63 6.49
CA LEU A 157 13.87 2.32 5.66
C LEU A 157 13.58 1.15 4.71
N PRO A 158 14.24 1.09 3.54
CA PRO A 158 14.14 -0.05 2.63
C PRO A 158 14.57 -1.35 3.31
N ILE A 159 13.88 -2.44 2.98
CA ILE A 159 14.29 -3.79 3.38
C ILE A 159 15.46 -4.28 2.51
N ALA A 160 16.34 -5.08 3.07
CA ALA A 160 17.43 -5.66 2.32
C ALA A 160 16.88 -6.61 1.23
N THR A 161 17.19 -6.32 -0.03
CA THR A 161 16.86 -7.22 -1.14
C THR A 161 17.67 -8.51 -1.02
N GLY A 162 16.99 -9.64 -0.91
CA GLY A 162 17.62 -10.96 -0.77
C GLY A 162 17.42 -11.66 0.57
N ASN A 163 16.85 -10.99 1.56
CA ASN A 163 16.49 -11.67 2.81
C ASN A 163 15.10 -12.30 2.66
N ARG A 164 15.03 -13.62 2.59
CA ARG A 164 13.76 -14.34 2.74
C ARG A 164 13.27 -14.08 4.15
N PHE A 165 12.07 -13.55 4.26
CA PHE A 165 11.35 -13.55 5.54
C PHE A 165 11.11 -15.01 5.94
N GLY A 166 12.07 -15.58 6.67
CA GLY A 166 11.98 -16.90 7.29
C GLY A 166 11.32 -16.81 8.65
#